data_1140db774e654e70bd633eb5cca6279f
#
_entry.id   1140db774e654e70bd633eb5cca6279f
#
_cell.length_a   1.000
_cell.length_b   1.000
_cell.length_c   1.000
_cell.angle_alpha   90.00
_cell.angle_beta   90.00
_cell.angle_gamma   90.00
#
_symmetry.space_group_name_H-M   'P 1'
#
loop_
_entity.id
_entity.type
_entity.pdbx_description
1 polymer ?
#
loop_
_entity_poly.entity_id
_entity_poly.type
_entity_poly.pdbx_seq_one_letter_code
_entity_poly.pdbx_strand_id
1 'polypeptide(L)'
;MSEAATKPLGSLRGQLLRWLLIPLLILVAIDAVSVYRNAVDVADLAYDRSLLASTRALAERVAIVGGKVVADVPYVALDSFETDTLGRIYYKVTGINGEFVSGYADLPALPPDVPRSDIYPALVRFYHASYRGEAVRIAALYQPVYDDTMRGIALIQVGESMDARLGLSRKILLDTLWR
;
A
#
# COMPACT_ATOMS: atom_id res chain seq x y z
N MET A 1 -57.01 -3.04 45.79
CA MET A 1 -55.82 -3.83 46.18
C MET A 1 -54.87 -3.80 45.02
N SER A 2 -53.88 -2.92 45.11
CA SER A 2 -52.89 -2.70 44.02
C SER A 2 -51.60 -3.40 44.44
N GLU A 3 -51.27 -4.44 43.72
CA GLU A 3 -50.07 -5.24 43.93
C GLU A 3 -48.86 -4.54 43.24
N ALA A 4 -48.06 -3.88 44.04
CA ALA A 4 -46.82 -3.25 43.57
C ALA A 4 -45.81 -4.33 43.26
N ALA A 5 -45.56 -4.60 41.98
CA ALA A 5 -44.49 -5.48 41.51
C ALA A 5 -43.14 -4.92 41.92
N THR A 6 -42.52 -5.48 42.93
CA THR A 6 -41.15 -5.19 43.37
C THR A 6 -40.19 -5.72 42.30
N LYS A 7 -39.59 -4.80 41.50
CA LYS A 7 -38.45 -5.12 40.63
C LYS A 7 -37.32 -5.72 41.48
N PRO A 8 -36.76 -6.88 41.11
CA PRO A 8 -35.62 -7.43 41.80
C PRO A 8 -34.43 -6.48 41.68
N LEU A 9 -34.06 -5.85 42.77
CA LEU A 9 -32.82 -5.11 42.92
C LEU A 9 -31.65 -6.08 42.67
N GLY A 10 -31.03 -6.01 41.48
CA GLY A 10 -29.86 -6.82 41.18
C GLY A 10 -28.83 -6.68 42.29
N SER A 11 -28.22 -7.81 42.70
CA SER A 11 -27.23 -7.89 43.75
C SER A 11 -26.22 -6.74 43.62
N LEU A 12 -25.95 -5.99 44.71
CA LEU A 12 -24.95 -4.89 44.77
C LEU A 12 -23.60 -5.29 44.16
N ARG A 13 -23.20 -6.54 44.35
CA ARG A 13 -22.03 -7.14 43.69
C ARG A 13 -22.12 -7.11 42.16
N GLY A 14 -23.27 -7.49 41.60
CA GLY A 14 -23.47 -7.50 40.15
C GLY A 14 -23.53 -6.08 39.55
N GLN A 15 -24.00 -5.12 40.32
CA GLN A 15 -24.04 -3.72 39.91
C GLN A 15 -22.64 -3.10 39.93
N LEU A 16 -21.85 -3.31 40.97
CA LEU A 16 -20.46 -2.89 41.07
C LEU A 16 -19.60 -3.55 39.99
N LEU A 17 -19.80 -4.85 39.76
CA LEU A 17 -19.08 -5.59 38.73
C LEU A 17 -19.34 -5.00 37.32
N ARG A 18 -20.60 -4.71 37.01
CA ARG A 18 -20.95 -4.08 35.71
C ARG A 18 -20.35 -2.69 35.57
N TRP A 19 -20.41 -1.88 36.61
CA TRP A 19 -19.85 -0.53 36.60
C TRP A 19 -18.32 -0.50 36.40
N LEU A 20 -17.63 -1.54 36.85
CA LEU A 20 -16.19 -1.66 36.66
C LEU A 20 -15.84 -2.36 35.35
N LEU A 21 -16.58 -3.40 34.98
CA LEU A 21 -16.25 -4.24 33.82
C LEU A 21 -16.58 -3.55 32.49
N ILE A 22 -17.66 -2.78 32.43
CA ILE A 22 -18.04 -2.06 31.19
C ILE A 22 -17.00 -1.03 30.79
N PRO A 23 -16.54 -0.08 31.64
CA PRO A 23 -15.50 0.86 31.23
C PRO A 23 -14.16 0.19 30.94
N LEU A 24 -13.84 -0.90 31.67
CA LEU A 24 -12.63 -1.68 31.40
C LEU A 24 -12.69 -2.34 30.01
N LEU A 25 -13.81 -2.94 29.65
CA LEU A 25 -13.99 -3.53 28.31
C LEU A 25 -13.92 -2.48 27.19
N ILE A 26 -14.52 -1.30 27.44
CA ILE A 26 -14.44 -0.19 26.48
C ILE A 26 -12.97 0.25 26.30
N LEU A 27 -12.23 0.40 27.39
CA LEU A 27 -10.81 0.78 27.34
C LEU A 27 -9.99 -0.24 26.56
N VAL A 28 -10.15 -1.54 26.86
CA VAL A 28 -9.47 -2.63 26.15
C VAL A 28 -9.84 -2.66 24.67
N ALA A 29 -11.11 -2.42 24.35
CA ALA A 29 -11.55 -2.35 22.94
C ALA A 29 -10.92 -1.17 22.19
N ILE A 30 -10.84 0.01 22.82
CA ILE A 30 -10.19 1.19 22.24
C ILE A 30 -8.69 0.92 22.02
N ASP A 31 -8.03 0.34 23.03
CA ASP A 31 -6.60 0.01 22.94
C ASP A 31 -6.34 -1.01 21.83
N ALA A 32 -7.12 -2.09 21.77
CA ALA A 32 -7.01 -3.10 20.72
C ALA A 32 -7.19 -2.51 19.30
N VAL A 33 -8.18 -1.62 19.11
CA VAL A 33 -8.39 -0.93 17.83
C VAL A 33 -7.22 0.00 17.51
N SER A 34 -6.68 0.70 18.49
CA SER A 34 -5.53 1.60 18.32
C SER A 34 -4.28 0.83 17.91
N VAL A 35 -3.97 -0.26 18.60
CA VAL A 35 -2.84 -1.15 18.30
C VAL A 35 -2.98 -1.74 16.90
N TYR A 36 -4.19 -2.20 16.54
CA TYR A 36 -4.45 -2.75 15.21
C TYR A 36 -4.21 -1.70 14.10
N ARG A 37 -4.74 -0.48 14.27
CA ARG A 37 -4.54 0.61 13.30
C ARG A 37 -3.06 0.96 13.15
N ASN A 38 -2.35 1.13 14.26
CA ASN A 38 -0.91 1.42 14.23
C ASN A 38 -0.12 0.31 13.53
N ALA A 39 -0.48 -0.96 13.75
CA ALA A 39 0.18 -2.08 13.09
C ALA A 39 -0.04 -2.08 11.57
N VAL A 40 -1.26 -1.76 11.12
CA VAL A 40 -1.59 -1.62 9.69
C VAL A 40 -0.83 -0.46 9.07
N ASP A 41 -0.82 0.72 9.71
CA ASP A 41 -0.11 1.91 9.21
C ASP A 41 1.40 1.67 9.08
N VAL A 42 2.02 0.99 10.03
CA VAL A 42 3.45 0.61 9.97
C VAL A 42 3.71 -0.39 8.85
N ALA A 43 2.83 -1.36 8.66
CA ALA A 43 2.95 -2.32 7.58
C ALA A 43 2.84 -1.61 6.21
N ASP A 44 1.86 -0.74 6.02
CA ASP A 44 1.68 0.02 4.79
C ASP A 44 2.89 0.90 4.48
N LEU A 45 3.48 1.54 5.49
CA LEU A 45 4.70 2.33 5.34
C LEU A 45 5.89 1.46 4.89
N ALA A 46 6.05 0.28 5.46
CA ALA A 46 7.11 -0.65 5.09
C ALA A 46 6.96 -1.13 3.63
N TYR A 47 5.75 -1.42 3.21
CA TYR A 47 5.44 -1.81 1.83
C TYR A 47 5.66 -0.66 0.83
N ASP A 48 5.20 0.55 1.15
CA ASP A 48 5.42 1.73 0.30
C ASP A 48 6.93 2.00 0.14
N ARG A 49 7.72 1.76 1.18
CA ARG A 49 9.19 1.87 1.13
C ARG A 49 9.83 0.84 0.19
N SER A 50 9.38 -0.41 0.25
CA SER A 50 9.83 -1.48 -0.65
C SER A 50 9.46 -1.16 -2.11
N LEU A 51 8.21 -0.75 -2.33
CA LEU A 51 7.72 -0.37 -3.64
C LEU A 51 8.48 0.83 -4.22
N LEU A 52 8.82 1.82 -3.39
CA LEU A 52 9.66 2.95 -3.79
C LEU A 52 11.08 2.50 -4.17
N ALA A 53 11.67 1.56 -3.42
CA ALA A 53 12.99 1.02 -3.75
C ALA A 53 13.01 0.35 -5.12
N SER A 54 12.01 -0.47 -5.42
CA SER A 54 11.82 -1.10 -6.74
C SER A 54 11.62 -0.05 -7.84
N THR A 55 10.83 0.99 -7.56
CA THR A 55 10.57 2.07 -8.51
C THR A 55 11.85 2.88 -8.82
N ARG A 56 12.67 3.15 -7.81
CA ARG A 56 13.98 3.82 -7.98
C ARG A 56 14.96 2.97 -8.76
N ALA A 57 15.05 1.68 -8.46
CA ALA A 57 15.92 0.77 -9.19
C ALA A 57 15.56 0.72 -10.69
N LEU A 58 14.27 0.78 -11.02
CA LEU A 58 13.82 0.90 -12.40
C LEU A 58 14.13 2.28 -12.99
N ALA A 59 13.95 3.36 -12.22
CA ALA A 59 14.21 4.72 -12.65
C ALA A 59 15.68 4.95 -13.04
N GLU A 60 16.62 4.31 -12.33
CA GLU A 60 18.07 4.37 -12.64
C GLU A 60 18.41 3.72 -14.00
N ARG A 61 17.51 2.88 -14.52
CA ARG A 61 17.67 2.23 -15.83
C ARG A 61 17.01 3.00 -16.98
N VAL A 62 16.42 4.15 -16.68
CA VAL A 62 15.80 5.03 -17.69
C VAL A 62 16.79 6.12 -18.07
N ALA A 63 17.12 6.19 -19.36
CA ALA A 63 18.08 7.15 -19.93
C ALA A 63 17.58 7.68 -21.27
N ILE A 64 18.22 8.74 -21.76
CA ILE A 64 18.03 9.22 -23.12
C ILE A 64 19.14 8.63 -24.00
N VAL A 65 18.76 7.98 -25.08
CA VAL A 65 19.67 7.43 -26.08
C VAL A 65 19.19 7.87 -27.48
N GLY A 66 20.02 8.60 -28.19
CA GLY A 66 19.67 9.08 -29.52
C GLY A 66 18.43 9.98 -29.55
N GLY A 67 18.22 10.81 -28.53
CA GLY A 67 17.08 11.73 -28.45
C GLY A 67 15.76 11.06 -28.12
N LYS A 68 15.78 9.82 -27.59
CA LYS A 68 14.59 9.08 -27.14
C LYS A 68 14.81 8.53 -25.74
N VAL A 69 13.75 8.54 -24.95
CA VAL A 69 13.76 7.87 -23.64
C VAL A 69 13.75 6.37 -23.85
N VAL A 70 14.70 5.68 -23.24
CA VAL A 70 14.86 4.23 -23.29
C VAL A 70 14.91 3.70 -21.85
N ALA A 71 14.24 2.59 -21.60
CA ALA A 71 14.32 1.87 -20.35
C ALA A 71 15.02 0.53 -20.60
N ASP A 72 16.24 0.40 -20.07
CA ASP A 72 16.99 -0.86 -20.13
C ASP A 72 16.58 -1.75 -18.94
N VAL A 73 15.49 -2.50 -19.12
CA VAL A 73 14.99 -3.43 -18.11
C VAL A 73 15.48 -4.83 -18.46
N PRO A 74 16.46 -5.38 -17.71
CA PRO A 74 16.94 -6.73 -17.96
C PRO A 74 15.81 -7.74 -17.80
N TYR A 75 15.75 -8.72 -18.70
CA TYR A 75 14.74 -9.80 -18.66
C TYR A 75 14.74 -10.55 -17.30
N VAL A 76 15.92 -10.69 -16.68
CA VAL A 76 16.08 -11.30 -15.36
C VAL A 76 15.37 -10.51 -14.25
N ALA A 77 15.28 -9.18 -14.39
CA ALA A 77 14.51 -8.38 -13.43
C ALA A 77 13.00 -8.59 -13.62
N LEU A 78 12.54 -8.80 -14.85
CA LEU A 78 11.15 -9.13 -15.15
C LEU A 78 10.77 -10.53 -14.62
N ASP A 79 11.65 -11.50 -14.79
CA ASP A 79 11.46 -12.87 -14.31
C ASP A 79 11.41 -12.93 -12.78
N SER A 80 12.21 -12.11 -12.09
CA SER A 80 12.14 -12.02 -10.63
C SER A 80 10.85 -11.34 -10.14
N PHE A 81 10.23 -10.47 -10.95
CA PHE A 81 8.94 -9.86 -10.65
C PHE A 81 7.75 -10.83 -10.86
N GLU A 82 7.89 -11.79 -11.76
CA GLU A 82 6.87 -12.82 -12.00
C GLU A 82 6.97 -14.02 -11.04
N THR A 83 8.18 -14.29 -10.52
CA THR A 83 8.48 -15.53 -9.77
C THR A 83 8.31 -15.35 -8.25
N ASP A 84 8.16 -14.10 -7.78
CA ASP A 84 7.97 -13.87 -6.35
C ASP A 84 6.57 -14.33 -5.92
N THR A 85 6.54 -15.39 -5.12
CA THR A 85 5.31 -15.97 -4.54
C THR A 85 4.55 -15.00 -3.64
N LEU A 86 5.09 -13.80 -3.41
CA LEU A 86 4.55 -12.78 -2.53
C LEU A 86 3.70 -11.72 -3.23
N GLY A 87 3.66 -11.67 -4.58
CA GLY A 87 2.79 -10.76 -5.30
C GLY A 87 3.25 -10.49 -6.73
N ARG A 88 2.31 -10.16 -7.61
CA ARG A 88 2.62 -9.76 -8.98
C ARG A 88 3.06 -8.31 -9.01
N ILE A 89 4.18 -8.04 -9.66
CA ILE A 89 4.69 -6.69 -9.86
C ILE A 89 4.45 -6.27 -11.31
N TYR A 90 3.91 -5.09 -11.47
CA TYR A 90 3.63 -4.45 -12.76
C TYR A 90 4.44 -3.18 -12.86
N TYR A 91 4.89 -2.81 -14.05
CA TYR A 91 5.57 -1.55 -14.26
C TYR A 91 5.18 -0.89 -15.57
N LYS A 92 5.34 0.42 -15.63
CA LYS A 92 5.16 1.24 -16.83
C LYS A 92 6.12 2.40 -16.80
N VAL A 93 6.80 2.62 -17.91
CA VAL A 93 7.66 3.78 -18.14
C VAL A 93 7.03 4.64 -19.23
N THR A 94 6.82 5.90 -18.90
CA THR A 94 6.27 6.92 -19.80
C THR A 94 7.34 7.98 -20.02
N GLY A 95 7.58 8.33 -21.26
CA GLY A 95 8.60 9.29 -21.65
C GLY A 95 8.20 10.74 -21.41
N ILE A 96 9.04 11.67 -21.87
CA ILE A 96 8.94 13.12 -21.61
C ILE A 96 7.64 13.71 -22.15
N ASN A 97 7.19 13.24 -23.32
CA ASN A 97 5.98 13.75 -23.99
C ASN A 97 4.74 12.90 -23.72
N GLY A 98 4.79 12.01 -22.71
CA GLY A 98 3.70 11.11 -22.41
C GLY A 98 3.65 9.85 -23.27
N GLU A 99 4.66 9.60 -24.08
CA GLU A 99 4.78 8.40 -24.92
C GLU A 99 5.06 7.16 -24.06
N PHE A 100 4.50 6.03 -24.47
CA PHE A 100 4.81 4.75 -23.86
C PHE A 100 6.21 4.29 -24.24
N VAL A 101 7.03 3.94 -23.26
CA VAL A 101 8.42 3.49 -23.45
C VAL A 101 8.56 2.00 -23.21
N SER A 102 8.09 1.50 -22.07
CA SER A 102 8.27 0.10 -21.68
C SER A 102 7.26 -0.33 -20.62
N GLY A 103 7.00 -1.64 -20.51
CA GLY A 103 6.16 -2.24 -19.49
C GLY A 103 4.73 -2.50 -19.94
N TYR A 104 3.79 -2.37 -19.02
CA TYR A 104 2.37 -2.62 -19.26
C TYR A 104 1.67 -1.32 -19.65
N ALA A 105 1.37 -1.16 -20.94
CA ALA A 105 0.77 0.06 -21.48
C ALA A 105 -0.61 0.37 -20.89
N ASP A 106 -1.35 -0.67 -20.51
CA ASP A 106 -2.69 -0.62 -19.92
C ASP A 106 -2.69 -0.40 -18.39
N LEU A 107 -1.51 -0.24 -17.76
CA LEU A 107 -1.45 0.09 -16.33
C LEU A 107 -2.15 1.43 -16.07
N PRO A 108 -3.03 1.51 -15.03
CA PRO A 108 -3.79 2.73 -14.73
C PRO A 108 -2.89 3.96 -14.60
N ALA A 109 -3.32 5.05 -15.25
CA ALA A 109 -2.62 6.31 -15.18
C ALA A 109 -2.66 6.91 -13.77
N LEU A 110 -1.66 7.74 -13.45
CA LEU A 110 -1.64 8.50 -12.21
C LEU A 110 -2.81 9.49 -12.18
N PRO A 111 -3.73 9.41 -11.21
CA PRO A 111 -4.78 10.40 -11.03
C PRO A 111 -4.20 11.78 -10.71
N PRO A 112 -4.78 12.87 -11.23
CA PRO A 112 -4.23 14.22 -11.06
C PRO A 112 -4.30 14.75 -9.61
N ASP A 113 -5.23 14.25 -8.84
CA ASP A 113 -5.54 14.64 -7.46
C ASP A 113 -4.71 13.92 -6.38
N VAL A 114 -3.88 12.95 -6.77
CA VAL A 114 -3.03 12.24 -5.81
C VAL A 114 -1.94 13.17 -5.28
N PRO A 115 -1.87 13.40 -3.95
CA PRO A 115 -0.85 14.25 -3.36
C PRO A 115 0.54 13.61 -3.44
N ARG A 116 1.57 14.44 -3.33
CA ARG A 116 2.95 13.95 -3.16
C ARG A 116 3.09 13.31 -1.79
N SER A 117 3.99 12.35 -1.67
CA SER A 117 4.33 11.79 -0.37
C SER A 117 5.17 12.78 0.43
N ASP A 118 4.72 13.10 1.64
CA ASP A 118 5.47 13.96 2.57
C ASP A 118 6.58 13.21 3.31
N ILE A 119 6.50 11.87 3.30
CA ILE A 119 7.45 11.00 4.02
C ILE A 119 8.74 10.81 3.25
N TYR A 120 8.67 10.85 1.93
CA TYR A 120 9.81 10.59 1.05
C TYR A 120 10.24 11.85 0.30
N PRO A 121 11.54 12.19 0.30
CA PRO A 121 12.05 13.39 -0.39
C PRO A 121 11.98 13.31 -1.92
N ALA A 122 11.68 12.13 -2.48
CA ALA A 122 11.52 11.94 -3.91
C ALA A 122 10.17 12.47 -4.41
N LEU A 123 10.11 12.87 -5.68
CA LEU A 123 8.86 13.24 -6.35
C LEU A 123 8.02 11.99 -6.63
N VAL A 124 7.58 11.32 -5.57
CA VAL A 124 6.80 10.09 -5.62
C VAL A 124 5.38 10.33 -5.14
N ARG A 125 4.45 9.62 -5.78
CA ARG A 125 3.04 9.57 -5.38
C ARG A 125 2.63 8.10 -5.27
N PHE A 126 1.88 7.77 -4.22
CA PHE A 126 1.33 6.43 -4.02
C PHE A 126 -0.17 6.46 -4.19
N TYR A 127 -0.72 5.51 -4.93
CA TYR A 127 -2.16 5.40 -5.11
C TYR A 127 -2.60 3.95 -5.27
N HIS A 128 -3.90 3.72 -5.07
CA HIS A 128 -4.52 2.44 -5.29
C HIS A 128 -5.23 2.45 -6.63
N ALA A 129 -5.18 1.33 -7.33
CA ALA A 129 -5.92 1.13 -8.56
C ALA A 129 -6.40 -0.32 -8.64
N SER A 130 -7.40 -0.57 -9.50
CA SER A 130 -7.76 -1.92 -9.90
C SER A 130 -7.12 -2.21 -11.25
N TYR A 131 -6.36 -3.29 -11.32
CA TYR A 131 -5.70 -3.71 -12.54
C TYR A 131 -5.82 -5.22 -12.73
N ARG A 132 -6.36 -5.64 -13.88
CA ARG A 132 -6.63 -7.05 -14.22
C ARG A 132 -7.44 -7.81 -13.17
N GLY A 133 -8.39 -7.11 -12.52
CA GLY A 133 -9.25 -7.69 -11.50
C GLY A 133 -8.64 -7.78 -10.10
N GLU A 134 -7.40 -7.31 -9.90
CA GLU A 134 -6.72 -7.28 -8.62
C GLU A 134 -6.61 -5.84 -8.11
N ALA A 135 -6.63 -5.66 -6.79
CA ALA A 135 -6.26 -4.39 -6.17
C ALA A 135 -4.75 -4.24 -6.19
N VAL A 136 -4.26 -3.12 -6.74
CA VAL A 136 -2.84 -2.84 -6.91
C VAL A 136 -2.47 -1.54 -6.21
N ARG A 137 -1.39 -1.55 -5.45
CA ARG A 137 -0.75 -0.35 -4.92
C ARG A 137 0.34 0.10 -5.89
N ILE A 138 0.28 1.33 -6.35
CA ILE A 138 1.18 1.86 -7.37
C ILE A 138 2.00 3.02 -6.79
N ALA A 139 3.31 2.98 -6.99
CA ALA A 139 4.21 4.10 -6.80
C ALA A 139 4.50 4.74 -8.17
N ALA A 140 4.27 6.04 -8.27
CA ALA A 140 4.58 6.85 -9.45
C ALA A 140 5.70 7.83 -9.12
N LEU A 141 6.85 7.66 -9.75
CA LEU A 141 8.05 8.46 -9.55
C LEU A 141 8.33 9.30 -10.79
N TYR A 142 8.50 10.60 -10.59
CA TYR A 142 8.97 11.52 -11.61
C TYR A 142 10.50 11.55 -11.63
N GLN A 143 11.09 10.98 -12.67
CA GLN A 143 12.53 10.89 -12.86
C GLN A 143 13.02 11.92 -13.87
N PRO A 144 13.86 12.88 -13.46
CA PRO A 144 14.57 13.73 -14.40
C PRO A 144 15.52 12.91 -15.26
N VAL A 145 15.43 13.08 -16.57
CA VAL A 145 16.32 12.45 -17.55
C VAL A 145 16.90 13.55 -18.44
N TYR A 146 18.17 13.44 -18.76
CA TYR A 146 18.88 14.43 -19.58
C TYR A 146 20.04 13.78 -20.35
N ASP A 147 20.31 14.32 -21.50
CA ASP A 147 21.53 14.11 -22.28
C ASP A 147 21.98 15.45 -22.93
N ASP A 148 22.94 15.40 -23.79
CA ASP A 148 23.46 16.60 -24.49
C ASP A 148 22.42 17.25 -25.43
N THR A 149 21.37 16.52 -25.82
CA THR A 149 20.40 16.94 -26.85
C THR A 149 19.07 17.37 -26.25
N MET A 150 18.63 16.74 -25.13
CA MET A 150 17.36 17.03 -24.53
C MET A 150 17.35 16.76 -23.02
N ARG A 151 16.39 17.38 -22.36
CA ARG A 151 16.10 17.15 -20.93
C ARG A 151 14.61 17.14 -20.70
N GLY A 152 14.18 16.36 -19.71
CA GLY A 152 12.78 16.29 -19.34
C GLY A 152 12.55 15.40 -18.13
N ILE A 153 11.30 15.06 -17.90
CA ILE A 153 10.88 14.22 -16.78
C ILE A 153 10.16 13.01 -17.35
N ALA A 154 10.67 11.82 -17.07
CA ALA A 154 9.99 10.57 -17.33
C ALA A 154 9.14 10.16 -16.13
N LEU A 155 8.03 9.48 -16.35
CA LEU A 155 7.17 8.93 -15.30
C LEU A 155 7.39 7.43 -15.22
N ILE A 156 7.83 6.97 -14.06
CA ILE A 156 8.02 5.55 -13.75
C ILE A 156 6.94 5.13 -12.77
N GLN A 157 6.15 4.14 -13.15
CA GLN A 157 5.11 3.55 -12.32
C GLN A 157 5.47 2.10 -12.05
N VAL A 158 5.46 1.71 -10.77
CA VAL A 158 5.59 0.31 -10.36
C VAL A 158 4.42 -0.01 -9.45
N GLY A 159 3.70 -1.06 -9.75
CA GLY A 159 2.54 -1.53 -9.01
C GLY A 159 2.77 -2.92 -8.46
N GLU A 160 2.29 -3.18 -7.26
CA GLU A 160 2.30 -4.48 -6.60
C GLU A 160 0.88 -4.91 -6.24
N SER A 161 0.55 -6.16 -6.53
CA SER A 161 -0.74 -6.75 -6.16
C SER A 161 -0.90 -6.79 -4.64
N MET A 162 -2.07 -6.36 -4.16
CA MET A 162 -2.37 -6.37 -2.72
C MET A 162 -2.84 -7.74 -2.22
N ASP A 163 -3.10 -8.70 -3.10
CA ASP A 163 -3.62 -10.02 -2.71
C ASP A 163 -2.62 -10.81 -1.85
N ALA A 164 -1.33 -10.65 -2.11
CA ALA A 164 -0.27 -11.22 -1.29
C ALA A 164 -0.27 -10.65 0.15
N ARG A 165 -0.54 -9.36 0.30
CA ARG A 165 -0.62 -8.69 1.61
C ARG A 165 -1.79 -9.23 2.43
N LEU A 166 -2.94 -9.40 1.80
CA LEU A 166 -4.15 -9.93 2.43
C LEU A 166 -4.01 -11.41 2.80
N GLY A 167 -3.34 -12.20 1.96
CA GLY A 167 -3.05 -13.61 2.23
C GLY A 167 -2.13 -13.81 3.43
N LEU A 168 -1.07 -13.02 3.54
CA LEU A 168 -0.13 -13.07 4.65
C LEU A 168 -0.77 -12.64 5.97
N SER A 169 -1.52 -11.56 5.97
CA SER A 169 -2.24 -11.06 7.15
C SER A 169 -3.25 -12.08 7.67
N ARG A 170 -3.96 -12.77 6.76
CA ARG A 170 -4.93 -13.81 7.11
C ARG A 170 -4.24 -15.04 7.72
N LYS A 171 -3.09 -15.44 7.18
CA LYS A 171 -2.32 -16.57 7.67
C LYS A 171 -1.76 -16.29 9.07
N ILE A 172 -1.21 -15.10 9.30
CA ILE A 172 -0.68 -14.69 10.61
C ILE A 172 -1.80 -14.63 11.65
N LEU A 173 -2.97 -14.08 11.30
CA LEU A 173 -4.12 -14.04 12.21
C LEU A 173 -4.61 -15.44 12.58
N LEU A 174 -4.69 -16.36 11.62
CA LEU A 174 -5.10 -17.73 11.87
C LEU A 174 -4.08 -18.49 12.73
N ASP A 175 -2.78 -18.33 12.47
CA ASP A 175 -1.71 -18.96 13.26
C ASP A 175 -1.66 -18.42 14.70
N THR A 176 -2.00 -17.14 14.89
CA THR A 176 -2.02 -16.51 16.23
C THR A 176 -3.24 -16.90 17.04
N LEU A 177 -4.40 -17.09 16.39
CA LEU A 177 -5.64 -17.53 17.06
C LEU A 177 -5.66 -19.03 17.40
N TRP A 178 -4.83 -19.84 16.75
CA TRP A 178 -4.81 -21.29 16.91
C TRP A 178 -3.71 -21.77 17.89
N ARG A 179 -2.90 -20.88 18.44
CA ARG A 179 -1.92 -21.13 19.51
C ARG A 179 -2.43 -20.68 20.88
#